data_b0e1921c10c97870390bafb1913e2abc
#
_entry.id   b0e1921c10c97870390bafb1913e2abc
#
_cell.length_a   1.000
_cell.length_b   1.000
_cell.length_c   1.000
_cell.angle_alpha   90.00
_cell.angle_beta   90.00
_cell.angle_gamma   90.00
#
_symmetry.space_group_name_H-M   'P 1'
#
loop_
_entity.id
_entity.type
_entity.pdbx_description
1 polymer ?
#
loop_
_entity_poly.entity_id
_entity_poly.type
_entity_poly.pdbx_seq_one_letter_code
_entity_poly.pdbx_strand_id
1 'polypeptide(L)'
;MDQALMEQGAMIVLLDMSLVILSIIFNLITSVKVKLGMPWDTFNIVLINLCSSNIISAVLVKSFSIVHNAYAVTANSTQSDLTMCSITRLGQHLTATVLPWTVVVLSWLTVLPRIRRLQVSWRYY
;
A
#
# COMPACT_ATOMS: atom_id res chain seq x y z
N MET A 1 -0.52 -32.85 10.25
CA MET A 1 -0.93 -31.44 10.48
C MET A 1 -2.42 -31.44 10.77
N ASP A 2 -2.83 -30.79 11.83
CA ASP A 2 -4.23 -30.75 12.22
C ASP A 2 -5.08 -30.04 11.16
N GLN A 3 -6.21 -30.64 10.80
CA GLN A 3 -7.15 -30.11 9.83
C GLN A 3 -7.58 -28.66 10.17
N ALA A 4 -7.73 -28.37 11.46
CA ALA A 4 -8.04 -27.03 11.97
C ALA A 4 -6.96 -25.98 11.62
N LEU A 5 -5.70 -26.36 11.66
CA LEU A 5 -4.58 -25.47 11.31
C LEU A 5 -4.54 -25.14 9.82
N MET A 6 -4.90 -26.12 8.99
CA MET A 6 -4.98 -25.97 7.54
C MET A 6 -6.17 -25.07 7.15
N GLU A 7 -7.31 -25.20 7.80
CA GLU A 7 -8.46 -24.34 7.61
C GLU A 7 -8.18 -22.88 8.02
N GLN A 8 -7.52 -22.67 9.14
CA GLN A 8 -7.10 -21.33 9.58
C GLN A 8 -6.13 -20.68 8.60
N GLY A 9 -5.15 -21.44 8.09
CA GLY A 9 -4.22 -20.95 7.09
C GLY A 9 -4.92 -20.56 5.78
N ALA A 10 -5.87 -21.36 5.33
CA ALA A 10 -6.66 -21.05 4.13
C ALA A 10 -7.52 -19.80 4.30
N MET A 11 -8.14 -19.62 5.49
CA MET A 11 -8.92 -18.41 5.78
C MET A 11 -8.06 -17.15 5.80
N ILE A 12 -6.87 -17.21 6.36
CA ILE A 12 -5.93 -16.08 6.37
C ILE A 12 -5.54 -15.69 4.93
N VAL A 13 -5.21 -16.68 4.09
CA VAL A 13 -4.86 -16.44 2.69
C VAL A 13 -6.02 -15.80 1.91
N LEU A 14 -7.25 -16.28 2.11
CA LEU A 14 -8.45 -15.71 1.48
C LEU A 14 -8.71 -14.27 1.94
N LEU A 15 -8.54 -13.99 3.22
CA LEU A 15 -8.68 -12.65 3.78
C LEU A 15 -7.65 -11.70 3.19
N ASP A 16 -6.39 -12.11 3.13
CA ASP A 16 -5.30 -11.32 2.54
C ASP A 16 -5.54 -11.04 1.07
N MET A 17 -5.99 -12.02 0.29
CA MET A 17 -6.37 -11.84 -1.12
C MET A 17 -7.48 -10.81 -1.28
N SER A 18 -8.52 -10.90 -0.45
CA SER A 18 -9.64 -9.95 -0.49
C SER A 18 -9.19 -8.53 -0.18
N LEU A 19 -8.35 -8.33 0.81
CA LEU A 19 -7.79 -7.03 1.18
C LEU A 19 -6.90 -6.45 0.08
N VAL A 20 -6.10 -7.27 -0.58
CA VAL A 20 -5.26 -6.86 -1.73
C VAL A 20 -6.11 -6.40 -2.90
N ILE A 21 -7.15 -7.15 -3.25
CA ILE A 21 -8.07 -6.80 -4.35
C ILE A 21 -8.80 -5.49 -4.04
N LEU A 22 -9.34 -5.32 -2.84
CA LEU A 22 -9.99 -4.08 -2.41
C LEU A 22 -9.03 -2.89 -2.43
N SER A 23 -7.80 -3.07 -1.98
CA SER A 23 -6.77 -2.04 -2.02
C SER A 23 -6.45 -1.61 -3.46
N ILE A 24 -6.28 -2.55 -4.38
CA ILE A 24 -6.01 -2.26 -5.79
C ILE A 24 -7.18 -1.49 -6.41
N ILE A 25 -8.42 -1.95 -6.22
CA ILE A 25 -9.62 -1.31 -6.77
C ILE A 25 -9.75 0.11 -6.24
N PHE A 26 -9.62 0.31 -4.92
CA PHE A 26 -9.75 1.62 -4.29
C PHE A 26 -8.69 2.61 -4.78
N ASN A 27 -7.43 2.20 -4.84
CA ASN A 27 -6.34 3.05 -5.31
C ASN A 27 -6.47 3.36 -6.82
N LEU A 28 -6.97 2.42 -7.61
CA LEU A 28 -7.20 2.61 -9.04
C LEU A 28 -8.33 3.61 -9.29
N ILE A 29 -9.45 3.50 -8.59
CA ILE A 29 -10.57 4.44 -8.67
C ILE A 29 -10.11 5.84 -8.25
N THR A 30 -9.36 5.96 -7.17
CA THR A 30 -8.83 7.24 -6.69
C THR A 30 -7.89 7.87 -7.73
N SER A 31 -6.96 7.10 -8.29
CA SER A 31 -6.04 7.57 -9.33
C SER A 31 -6.77 8.07 -10.58
N VAL A 32 -7.77 7.35 -11.03
CA VAL A 32 -8.58 7.73 -12.21
C VAL A 32 -9.37 9.00 -11.93
N LYS A 33 -10.02 9.11 -10.77
CA LYS A 33 -10.76 10.31 -10.39
C LYS A 33 -9.87 11.55 -10.30
N VAL A 34 -8.71 11.42 -9.71
CA VAL A 34 -7.73 12.52 -9.60
C VAL A 34 -7.21 12.93 -10.97
N LYS A 35 -6.88 11.94 -11.81
CA LYS A 35 -6.35 12.22 -13.15
C LYS A 35 -7.35 12.89 -14.08
N LEU A 36 -8.62 12.52 -14.00
CA LEU A 36 -9.67 13.01 -14.91
C LEU A 36 -10.40 14.24 -14.41
N GLY A 37 -10.50 14.43 -13.10
CA GLY A 37 -11.39 15.42 -12.50
C GLY A 37 -10.73 16.57 -11.74
N MET A 38 -9.42 16.54 -11.52
CA MET A 38 -8.73 17.52 -10.69
C MET A 38 -7.58 18.19 -11.43
N PRO A 39 -7.27 19.48 -11.09
CA PRO A 39 -6.15 20.18 -11.68
C PRO A 39 -4.81 19.51 -11.34
N TRP A 40 -3.84 19.63 -12.24
CA TRP A 40 -2.50 19.14 -12.02
C TRP A 40 -1.73 20.08 -11.09
N ASP A 41 -1.92 19.88 -9.79
CA ASP A 41 -1.13 20.54 -8.77
C ASP A 41 -0.20 19.52 -8.04
N THR A 42 0.71 20.03 -7.22
CA THR A 42 1.69 19.20 -6.52
C THR A 42 1.01 18.17 -5.62
N PHE A 43 -0.10 18.52 -4.97
CA PHE A 43 -0.84 17.60 -4.11
C PHE A 43 -1.40 16.41 -4.89
N ASN A 44 -2.04 16.68 -6.03
CA ASN A 44 -2.64 15.63 -6.85
C ASN A 44 -1.59 14.72 -7.48
N ILE A 45 -0.42 15.26 -7.85
CA ILE A 45 0.71 14.47 -8.35
C ILE A 45 1.23 13.53 -7.26
N VAL A 46 1.40 14.01 -6.03
CA VAL A 46 1.85 13.18 -4.90
C VAL A 46 0.79 12.13 -4.54
N LEU A 47 -0.49 12.47 -4.62
CA LEU A 47 -1.58 11.53 -4.39
C LEU A 47 -1.61 10.40 -5.42
N ILE A 48 -1.42 10.71 -6.70
CA ILE A 48 -1.31 9.70 -7.77
C ILE A 48 -0.09 8.80 -7.53
N ASN A 49 1.04 9.38 -7.14
CA ASN A 49 2.24 8.62 -6.79
C ASN A 49 1.99 7.66 -5.62
N LEU A 50 1.29 8.11 -4.59
CA LEU A 50 0.92 7.27 -3.45
C LEU A 50 0.04 6.10 -3.88
N CYS A 51 -1.00 6.37 -4.66
CA CYS A 51 -1.90 5.34 -5.18
C CYS A 51 -1.16 4.34 -6.08
N SER A 52 -0.26 4.82 -6.95
CA SER A 52 0.56 3.96 -7.81
C SER A 52 1.50 3.08 -7.00
N SER A 53 2.17 3.63 -5.99
CA SER A 53 3.04 2.87 -5.08
C SER A 53 2.26 1.81 -4.31
N ASN A 54 1.04 2.11 -3.87
CA ASN A 54 0.17 1.16 -3.20
C ASN A 54 -0.24 0.01 -4.13
N ILE A 55 -0.58 0.30 -5.38
CA ILE A 55 -0.92 -0.72 -6.38
C ILE A 55 0.29 -1.61 -6.67
N ILE A 56 1.46 -1.04 -6.90
CA ILE A 56 2.69 -1.78 -7.15
C ILE A 56 3.03 -2.67 -5.95
N SER A 57 2.94 -2.13 -4.74
CA SER A 57 3.16 -2.89 -3.51
C SER A 57 2.16 -4.04 -3.35
N ALA A 58 0.88 -3.79 -3.63
CA ALA A 58 -0.15 -4.83 -3.56
C ALA A 58 0.10 -5.94 -4.58
N VAL A 59 0.42 -5.59 -5.82
CA VAL A 59 0.63 -6.56 -6.90
C VAL A 59 1.92 -7.35 -6.72
N LEU A 60 3.04 -6.70 -6.40
CA LEU A 60 4.33 -7.37 -6.33
C LEU A 60 4.59 -7.99 -4.95
N VAL A 61 4.49 -7.19 -3.89
CA VAL A 61 4.90 -7.63 -2.56
C VAL A 61 3.86 -8.52 -1.92
N LYS A 62 2.61 -8.09 -1.91
CA LYS A 62 1.52 -8.83 -1.26
C LYS A 62 1.18 -10.12 -2.00
N SER A 63 1.19 -10.10 -3.34
CA SER A 63 0.94 -11.31 -4.13
C SER A 63 2.01 -12.36 -3.90
N PHE A 64 3.29 -11.99 -3.86
CA PHE A 64 4.36 -12.92 -3.52
C PHE A 64 4.20 -13.49 -2.11
N SER A 65 3.85 -12.67 -1.14
CA SER A 65 3.60 -13.12 0.24
C SER A 65 2.45 -14.12 0.31
N ILE A 66 1.34 -13.84 -0.38
CA ILE A 66 0.16 -14.71 -0.43
C ILE A 66 0.50 -16.05 -1.09
N VAL A 67 1.19 -16.04 -2.22
CA VAL A 67 1.62 -17.26 -2.93
C VAL A 67 2.54 -18.09 -2.05
N HIS A 68 3.50 -17.46 -1.37
CA HIS A 68 4.39 -18.15 -0.44
C HIS A 68 3.65 -18.80 0.71
N ASN A 69 2.70 -18.08 1.34
CA ASN A 69 1.89 -18.61 2.42
C ASN A 69 0.95 -19.73 1.95
N ALA A 70 0.32 -19.58 0.80
CA ALA A 70 -0.51 -20.62 0.21
C ALA A 70 0.30 -21.89 -0.11
N TYR A 71 1.50 -21.74 -0.64
CA TYR A 71 2.39 -22.85 -0.91
C TYR A 71 2.83 -23.57 0.39
N ALA A 72 3.18 -22.82 1.43
CA ALA A 72 3.52 -23.38 2.73
C ALA A 72 2.38 -24.19 3.34
N VAL A 73 1.15 -23.72 3.19
CA VAL A 73 -0.05 -24.41 3.70
C VAL A 73 -0.34 -25.68 2.90
N THR A 74 -0.23 -25.65 1.57
CA THR A 74 -0.60 -26.78 0.70
C THR A 74 0.50 -27.84 0.59
N ALA A 75 1.75 -27.44 0.52
CA ALA A 75 2.88 -28.36 0.30
C ALA A 75 3.42 -29.00 1.59
N ASN A 76 2.98 -28.54 2.75
CA ASN A 76 3.48 -28.98 4.06
C ASN A 76 5.02 -28.98 4.14
N SER A 77 5.68 -28.11 3.36
CA SER A 77 7.12 -28.03 3.28
C SER A 77 7.63 -26.89 4.16
N THR A 78 8.56 -27.22 5.03
CA THR A 78 9.30 -26.24 5.84
C THR A 78 10.45 -25.59 5.07
N GLN A 79 10.67 -26.01 3.83
CA GLN A 79 11.72 -25.49 2.98
C GLN A 79 11.24 -24.22 2.29
N SER A 80 11.27 -23.12 3.04
CA SER A 80 11.10 -21.78 2.46
C SER A 80 12.29 -21.51 1.55
N ASP A 81 12.01 -21.16 0.31
CA ASP A 81 13.03 -20.67 -0.60
C ASP A 81 13.58 -19.35 -0.01
N LEU A 82 14.86 -19.37 0.35
CA LEU A 82 15.54 -18.26 1.02
C LEU A 82 15.45 -16.96 0.18
N THR A 83 15.46 -17.12 -1.15
CA THR A 83 15.36 -16.01 -2.10
C THR A 83 13.97 -15.35 -2.04
N MET A 84 12.91 -16.15 -2.03
CA MET A 84 11.53 -15.64 -1.92
C MET A 84 11.28 -14.93 -0.58
N CYS A 85 11.79 -15.48 0.51
CA CYS A 85 11.68 -14.87 1.83
C CYS A 85 12.44 -13.52 1.87
N SER A 86 13.62 -13.44 1.27
CA SER A 86 14.42 -12.21 1.21
C SER A 86 13.74 -11.13 0.36
N ILE A 87 13.19 -11.48 -0.80
CA ILE A 87 12.44 -10.55 -1.67
C ILE A 87 11.19 -10.03 -0.96
N THR A 88 10.44 -10.90 -0.30
CA THR A 88 9.24 -10.52 0.44
C THR A 88 9.58 -9.58 1.60
N ARG A 89 10.64 -9.86 2.36
CA ARG A 89 11.10 -8.98 3.44
C ARG A 89 11.56 -7.62 2.92
N LEU A 90 12.36 -7.59 1.87
CA LEU A 90 12.80 -6.35 1.24
C LEU A 90 11.62 -5.50 0.79
N GLY A 91 10.65 -6.11 0.11
CA GLY A 91 9.44 -5.44 -0.33
C GLY A 91 8.60 -4.90 0.83
N GLN A 92 8.46 -5.66 1.91
CA GLN A 92 7.77 -5.21 3.12
C GLN A 92 8.47 -4.02 3.78
N HIS A 93 9.78 -4.04 3.88
CA HIS A 93 10.57 -2.93 4.43
C HIS A 93 10.47 -1.68 3.58
N LEU A 94 10.58 -1.79 2.26
CA LEU A 94 10.40 -0.67 1.34
C LEU A 94 9.00 -0.06 1.46
N THR A 95 7.97 -0.90 1.48
CA THR A 95 6.58 -0.44 1.64
C THR A 95 6.38 0.25 2.99
N ALA A 96 6.86 -0.35 4.07
CA ALA A 96 6.75 0.21 5.42
C ALA A 96 7.48 1.55 5.59
N THR A 97 8.49 1.81 4.78
CA THR A 97 9.26 3.06 4.81
C THR A 97 8.67 4.11 3.88
N VAL A 98 8.37 3.75 2.64
CA VAL A 98 7.93 4.71 1.60
C VAL A 98 6.53 5.23 1.87
N LEU A 99 5.59 4.39 2.28
CA LEU A 99 4.19 4.80 2.50
C LEU A 99 4.04 5.87 3.59
N PRO A 100 4.61 5.73 4.81
CA PRO A 100 4.55 6.76 5.83
C PRO A 100 5.15 8.09 5.39
N TRP A 101 6.29 8.07 4.71
CA TRP A 101 6.92 9.29 4.19
C TRP A 101 6.05 9.99 3.16
N THR A 102 5.39 9.25 2.29
CA THR A 102 4.46 9.82 1.30
C THR A 102 3.26 10.49 2.00
N VAL A 103 2.73 9.87 3.05
CA VAL A 103 1.64 10.46 3.87
C VAL A 103 2.11 11.74 4.57
N VAL A 104 3.32 11.75 5.11
CA VAL A 104 3.91 12.95 5.73
C VAL A 104 4.03 14.08 4.70
N VAL A 105 4.55 13.80 3.50
CA VAL A 105 4.66 14.80 2.43
C VAL A 105 3.28 15.33 2.02
N LEU A 106 2.28 14.47 1.87
CA LEU A 106 0.89 14.89 1.60
C LEU A 106 0.32 15.79 2.69
N SER A 107 0.57 15.42 3.95
CA SER A 107 0.13 16.24 5.10
C SER A 107 0.78 17.62 5.08
N TRP A 108 2.06 17.72 4.81
CA TRP A 108 2.77 18.98 4.66
C TRP A 108 2.21 19.83 3.51
N LEU A 109 1.95 19.22 2.37
CA LEU A 109 1.38 19.91 1.21
C LEU A 109 -0.04 20.45 1.45
N THR A 110 -0.79 19.82 2.35
CA THR A 110 -2.13 20.32 2.73
C THR A 110 -2.07 21.43 3.79
N VAL A 111 -1.13 21.36 4.72
CA VAL A 111 -1.02 22.31 5.84
C VAL A 111 -0.30 23.60 5.45
N LEU A 112 0.76 23.53 4.65
CA LEU A 112 1.59 24.69 4.26
C LEU A 112 0.78 25.84 3.61
N PRO A 113 -0.12 25.59 2.64
CA PRO A 113 -0.92 26.67 2.05
C PRO A 113 -1.87 27.32 3.05
N ARG A 114 -2.39 26.54 4.01
CA ARG A 114 -3.27 27.07 5.08
C ARG A 114 -2.51 28.00 6.01
N ILE A 115 -1.32 27.61 6.42
CA ILE A 115 -0.45 28.44 7.28
C ILE A 115 -0.08 29.74 6.55
N ARG A 116 0.28 29.69 5.28
CA ARG A 116 0.59 30.89 4.48
C ARG A 116 -0.59 31.85 4.38
N ARG A 117 -1.80 31.34 4.17
CA ARG A 117 -3.01 32.17 4.14
C ARG A 117 -3.28 32.84 5.48
N LEU A 118 -3.08 32.15 6.59
CA LEU A 118 -3.20 32.72 7.92
C LEU A 118 -2.15 33.82 8.17
N GLN A 119 -0.89 33.61 7.82
CA GLN A 119 0.17 34.60 7.97
C GLN A 119 -0.09 35.88 7.15
N VAL A 120 -0.63 35.75 5.95
CA VAL A 120 -1.03 36.90 5.14
C VAL A 120 -2.17 37.66 5.78
N SER A 121 -3.18 36.95 6.32
CA SER A 121 -4.30 37.56 7.04
C SER A 121 -3.86 38.41 8.24
N TRP A 122 -2.91 37.92 9.04
CA TRP A 122 -2.38 38.65 10.20
C TRP A 122 -1.59 39.92 9.86
N ARG A 123 -1.07 40.07 8.66
CA ARG A 123 -0.33 41.26 8.20
C ARG A 123 -1.26 42.42 7.82
N TYR A 124 -2.54 42.18 7.63
CA TYR A 124 -3.52 43.21 7.26
C TYR A 124 -4.40 43.68 8.43
N TYR A 125 -4.17 43.15 9.62
CA TYR A 125 -4.79 43.58 10.88
C TYR A 125 -3.74 44.18 11.81
#